data_3819ef758a26ae7d5b28e288730a14cd
#
_entry.id   3819ef758a26ae7d5b28e288730a14cd
#
_cell.length_a   1.000
_cell.length_b   1.000
_cell.length_c   1.000
_cell.angle_alpha   90.00
_cell.angle_beta   90.00
_cell.angle_gamma   90.00
#
_symmetry.space_group_name_H-M   'P 1'
#
loop_
_entity.id
_entity.type
_entity.pdbx_description
1 polymer ?
#
loop_
_entity_poly.entity_id
_entity_poly.type
_entity_poly.pdbx_seq_one_letter_code
_entity_poly.pdbx_strand_id
1 'polypeptide(L)'
;GKSMASLFPTLKSLPKTQVEKIFYLSAKTAGQASAEDALAQIHAQQLPIRSLTITAKRKACFNPEQPCDPNYCDYAKGYFDRLPQALEIIRDQPGHWDKARLETLAQVHQVCPFELSLDAAREVDVIVCDYNYLFSPSTRLKRFFEERRGRYSVLLDELHNLVDRGQDMFSAEVQKLQ
;
A
#
# COMPACT_ATOMS: atom_id res chain seq x y z
N GLY A 1 -14.44 6.95 -14.80
CA GLY A 1 -14.68 7.58 -13.50
C GLY A 1 -13.53 8.50 -13.08
N LYS A 2 -13.64 9.21 -11.94
CA LYS A 2 -12.62 10.17 -11.45
C LYS A 2 -11.24 9.52 -11.29
N SER A 3 -11.18 8.30 -10.75
CA SER A 3 -9.92 7.55 -10.54
C SER A 3 -9.18 7.30 -11.86
N MET A 4 -9.88 6.89 -12.91
CA MET A 4 -9.28 6.72 -14.23
C MET A 4 -8.77 8.05 -14.80
N ALA A 5 -9.54 9.13 -14.65
CA ALA A 5 -9.17 10.46 -15.14
C ALA A 5 -7.92 11.04 -14.47
N SER A 6 -7.60 10.64 -13.27
CA SER A 6 -6.37 11.04 -12.58
C SER A 6 -5.22 10.03 -12.76
N LEU A 7 -5.47 8.72 -12.64
CA LEU A 7 -4.44 7.69 -12.74
C LEU A 7 -3.84 7.59 -14.15
N PHE A 8 -4.68 7.54 -15.18
CA PHE A 8 -4.20 7.31 -16.54
C PHE A 8 -3.24 8.41 -17.05
N PRO A 9 -3.55 9.71 -16.96
CA PRO A 9 -2.62 10.77 -17.35
C PRO A 9 -1.32 10.76 -16.54
N THR A 10 -1.42 10.49 -15.22
CA THR A 10 -0.26 10.45 -14.34
C THR A 10 0.67 9.29 -14.70
N LEU A 11 0.12 8.09 -14.95
CA LEU A 11 0.88 6.94 -15.44
C LEU A 11 1.55 7.23 -16.78
N LYS A 12 0.83 7.85 -17.72
CA LYS A 12 1.36 8.23 -19.03
C LYS A 12 2.50 9.25 -18.94
N SER A 13 2.58 10.00 -17.84
CA SER A 13 3.64 10.98 -17.60
C SER A 13 4.92 10.35 -17.02
N LEU A 14 4.87 9.18 -16.39
CA LEU A 14 6.01 8.55 -15.71
C LEU A 14 7.26 8.45 -16.61
N PRO A 15 7.18 7.95 -17.86
CA PRO A 15 8.36 7.83 -18.72
C PRO A 15 8.96 9.18 -19.15
N LYS A 16 8.20 10.27 -19.01
CA LYS A 16 8.58 11.63 -19.44
C LYS A 16 9.04 12.51 -18.29
N THR A 17 8.93 12.02 -17.07
CA THR A 17 9.22 12.75 -15.83
C THR A 17 10.25 11.98 -15.01
N GLN A 18 10.76 12.62 -13.97
CA GLN A 18 11.64 11.95 -13.01
C GLN A 18 10.84 11.36 -11.83
N VAL A 19 9.53 11.16 -11.99
CA VAL A 19 8.66 10.55 -10.99
C VAL A 19 8.89 9.04 -11.00
N GLU A 20 9.21 8.49 -9.84
CA GLU A 20 9.51 7.07 -9.67
C GLU A 20 8.26 6.23 -9.37
N LYS A 21 7.31 6.80 -8.63
CA LYS A 21 6.10 6.09 -8.17
C LYS A 21 4.91 7.03 -8.03
N ILE A 22 3.72 6.43 -8.08
CA ILE A 22 2.45 7.11 -7.83
C ILE A 22 1.84 6.54 -6.56
N PHE A 23 1.50 7.42 -5.61
CA PHE A 23 0.67 7.10 -4.46
C PHE A 23 -0.76 7.59 -4.71
N TYR A 24 -1.71 6.67 -4.75
CA TYR A 24 -3.14 6.99 -4.80
C TYR A 24 -3.72 6.82 -3.40
N LEU A 25 -4.10 7.92 -2.79
CA LEU A 25 -4.57 7.97 -1.41
C LEU A 25 -6.07 8.14 -1.35
N SER A 26 -6.74 7.30 -0.58
CA SER A 26 -8.17 7.40 -0.32
C SER A 26 -8.48 7.17 1.15
N ALA A 27 -9.37 7.99 1.72
CA ALA A 27 -9.82 7.88 3.09
C ALA A 27 -10.80 6.71 3.32
N LYS A 28 -11.37 6.15 2.25
CA LYS A 28 -12.46 5.15 2.31
C LYS A 28 -12.15 3.95 1.43
N THR A 29 -12.60 2.78 1.85
CA THR A 29 -12.49 1.53 1.08
C THR A 29 -13.14 1.63 -0.30
N ALA A 30 -14.26 2.36 -0.43
CA ALA A 30 -14.90 2.57 -1.73
C ALA A 30 -14.02 3.34 -2.73
N GLY A 31 -13.24 4.33 -2.26
CA GLY A 31 -12.29 5.04 -3.10
C GLY A 31 -11.11 4.16 -3.51
N GLN A 32 -10.64 3.29 -2.62
CA GLN A 32 -9.61 2.29 -2.96
C GLN A 32 -10.13 1.33 -4.03
N ALA A 33 -11.33 0.76 -3.87
CA ALA A 33 -11.96 -0.10 -4.87
C ALA A 33 -12.10 0.59 -6.24
N SER A 34 -12.49 1.87 -6.26
CA SER A 34 -12.56 2.64 -7.51
C SER A 34 -11.20 2.85 -8.19
N ALA A 35 -10.12 2.93 -7.42
CA ALA A 35 -8.75 2.96 -7.96
C ALA A 35 -8.34 1.59 -8.49
N GLU A 36 -8.65 0.51 -7.78
CA GLU A 36 -8.40 -0.87 -8.19
C GLU A 36 -9.11 -1.20 -9.51
N ASP A 37 -10.39 -0.82 -9.64
CA ASP A 37 -11.16 -0.97 -10.89
C ASP A 37 -10.52 -0.21 -12.06
N ALA A 38 -10.04 1.01 -11.80
CA ALA A 38 -9.33 1.80 -12.82
C ALA A 38 -8.01 1.14 -13.23
N LEU A 39 -7.24 0.64 -12.26
CA LEU A 39 -6.00 -0.08 -12.51
C LEU A 39 -6.25 -1.40 -13.27
N ALA A 40 -7.29 -2.15 -12.93
CA ALA A 40 -7.68 -3.36 -13.65
C ALA A 40 -7.97 -3.07 -15.14
N GLN A 41 -8.68 -1.97 -15.45
CA GLN A 41 -8.93 -1.55 -16.82
C GLN A 41 -7.64 -1.15 -17.55
N ILE A 42 -6.69 -0.50 -16.86
CA ILE A 42 -5.39 -0.13 -17.41
C ILE A 42 -4.54 -1.39 -17.69
N HIS A 43 -4.53 -2.34 -16.77
CA HIS A 43 -3.82 -3.62 -16.93
C HIS A 43 -4.40 -4.46 -18.07
N ALA A 44 -5.71 -4.41 -18.31
CA ALA A 44 -6.36 -5.09 -19.42
C ALA A 44 -5.82 -4.63 -20.81
N GLN A 45 -5.18 -3.47 -20.88
CA GLN A 45 -4.48 -2.98 -22.08
C GLN A 45 -3.04 -3.52 -22.20
N GLN A 46 -2.66 -4.51 -21.41
CA GLN A 46 -1.34 -5.17 -21.40
C GLN A 46 -0.16 -4.21 -21.18
N LEU A 47 -0.39 -3.11 -20.48
CA LEU A 47 0.68 -2.21 -20.07
C LEU A 47 1.52 -2.88 -18.99
N PRO A 48 2.87 -2.83 -19.06
CA PRO A 48 3.77 -3.49 -18.10
C PRO A 48 3.89 -2.69 -16.80
N ILE A 49 2.74 -2.34 -16.21
CA ILE A 49 2.65 -1.59 -14.96
C ILE A 49 2.42 -2.56 -13.82
N ARG A 50 3.05 -2.30 -12.69
CA ARG A 50 2.82 -3.03 -11.43
C ARG A 50 2.15 -2.10 -10.45
N SER A 51 1.14 -2.59 -9.79
CA SER A 51 0.44 -1.83 -8.76
C SER A 51 0.05 -2.73 -7.59
N LEU A 52 -0.11 -2.14 -6.42
CA LEU A 52 -0.62 -2.86 -5.26
C LEU A 52 -1.51 -1.98 -4.39
N THR A 53 -2.35 -2.63 -3.58
CA THR A 53 -3.12 -1.99 -2.51
C THR A 53 -2.56 -2.40 -1.15
N ILE A 54 -2.16 -1.40 -0.33
CA ILE A 54 -1.79 -1.63 1.06
C ILE A 54 -3.05 -1.70 1.90
N THR A 55 -3.33 -2.88 2.43
CA THR A 55 -4.43 -3.11 3.38
C THR A 55 -3.94 -2.90 4.81
N ALA A 56 -4.76 -2.26 5.65
CA ALA A 56 -4.41 -2.04 7.05
C ALA A 56 -4.07 -3.35 7.78
N LYS A 57 -3.03 -3.33 8.62
CA LYS A 57 -2.50 -4.49 9.36
C LYS A 57 -3.60 -5.33 10.00
N ARG A 58 -4.56 -4.70 10.68
CA ARG A 58 -5.68 -5.38 11.35
C ARG A 58 -6.55 -6.22 10.40
N LYS A 59 -6.63 -5.83 9.11
CA LYS A 59 -7.42 -6.52 8.08
C LYS A 59 -6.61 -7.53 7.27
N ALA A 60 -5.30 -7.37 7.22
CA ALA A 60 -4.41 -8.23 6.44
C ALA A 60 -3.76 -9.34 7.29
N CYS A 61 -3.62 -9.15 8.59
CA CYS A 61 -2.95 -10.09 9.47
C CYS A 61 -3.68 -11.43 9.56
N PHE A 62 -2.94 -12.54 9.38
CA PHE A 62 -3.48 -13.90 9.55
C PHE A 62 -3.66 -14.29 11.01
N ASN A 63 -2.90 -13.66 11.94
CA ASN A 63 -2.90 -13.96 13.37
C ASN A 63 -3.15 -12.69 14.21
N PRO A 64 -4.34 -12.04 14.10
CA PRO A 64 -4.58 -10.73 14.70
C PRO A 64 -4.52 -10.73 16.24
N GLU A 65 -4.72 -11.89 16.86
CA GLU A 65 -4.71 -12.04 18.31
C GLU A 65 -3.31 -12.32 18.89
N GLN A 66 -2.31 -12.54 18.02
CA GLN A 66 -0.95 -12.85 18.48
C GLN A 66 -0.03 -11.62 18.38
N PRO A 67 0.96 -11.51 19.28
CA PRO A 67 2.01 -10.50 19.15
C PRO A 67 2.76 -10.63 17.83
N CYS A 68 3.14 -9.50 17.23
CA CYS A 68 3.99 -9.47 16.03
C CYS A 68 5.47 -9.70 16.41
N ASP A 69 5.77 -10.88 16.92
CA ASP A 69 7.07 -11.29 17.38
C ASP A 69 7.41 -12.68 16.81
N PRO A 70 8.65 -12.93 16.34
CA PRO A 70 9.05 -14.21 15.76
C PRO A 70 8.90 -15.42 16.69
N ASN A 71 8.80 -15.21 18.00
CA ASN A 71 8.56 -16.29 18.97
C ASN A 71 7.08 -16.71 19.03
N TYR A 72 6.16 -15.89 18.56
CA TYR A 72 4.71 -16.12 18.66
C TYR A 72 4.00 -16.19 17.31
N CYS A 73 4.60 -15.67 16.25
CA CYS A 73 3.99 -15.62 14.93
C CYS A 73 4.86 -16.31 13.88
N ASP A 74 4.39 -17.41 13.32
CA ASP A 74 5.12 -18.18 12.28
C ASP A 74 5.39 -17.39 11.00
N TYR A 75 4.52 -16.43 10.68
CA TYR A 75 4.71 -15.54 9.54
C TYR A 75 5.76 -14.45 9.78
N ALA A 76 6.08 -14.14 11.03
CA ALA A 76 7.18 -13.25 11.41
C ALA A 76 8.51 -13.98 11.53
N LYS A 77 8.48 -15.25 12.01
CA LYS A 77 9.67 -16.08 12.16
C LYS A 77 10.30 -16.37 10.80
N GLY A 78 11.57 -16.01 10.61
CA GLY A 78 12.28 -16.20 9.34
C GLY A 78 11.70 -15.44 8.15
N TYR A 79 10.98 -14.34 8.40
CA TYR A 79 10.36 -13.52 7.36
C TYR A 79 11.36 -13.08 6.29
N PHE A 80 12.50 -12.53 6.69
CA PHE A 80 13.51 -12.00 5.77
C PHE A 80 14.20 -13.06 4.92
N ASP A 81 14.24 -14.31 5.38
CA ASP A 81 14.82 -15.42 4.62
C ASP A 81 13.92 -15.85 3.46
N ARG A 82 12.60 -15.69 3.62
CA ARG A 82 11.58 -16.10 2.65
C ARG A 82 11.09 -14.94 1.76
N LEU A 83 11.24 -13.70 2.22
CA LEU A 83 10.81 -12.51 1.52
C LEU A 83 11.37 -12.38 0.09
N PRO A 84 12.66 -12.65 -0.21
CA PRO A 84 13.22 -12.45 -1.54
C PRO A 84 12.47 -13.19 -2.64
N GLN A 85 12.07 -14.45 -2.39
CA GLN A 85 11.32 -15.26 -3.36
C GLN A 85 9.92 -14.68 -3.63
N ALA A 86 9.23 -14.19 -2.60
CA ALA A 86 7.93 -13.57 -2.77
C ALA A 86 8.03 -12.24 -3.55
N LEU A 87 9.07 -11.44 -3.31
CA LEU A 87 9.31 -10.19 -4.04
C LEU A 87 9.69 -10.44 -5.51
N GLU A 88 10.42 -11.51 -5.81
CA GLU A 88 10.76 -11.90 -7.19
C GLU A 88 9.48 -12.14 -8.01
N ILE A 89 8.52 -12.88 -7.45
CA ILE A 89 7.22 -13.13 -8.11
C ILE A 89 6.47 -11.82 -8.37
N ILE A 90 6.47 -10.89 -7.41
CA ILE A 90 5.80 -9.59 -7.57
C ILE A 90 6.49 -8.77 -8.67
N ARG A 91 7.81 -8.83 -8.74
CA ARG A 91 8.63 -8.11 -9.72
C ARG A 91 8.43 -8.64 -11.13
N ASP A 92 8.30 -9.96 -11.27
CA ASP A 92 8.23 -10.63 -12.56
C ASP A 92 6.80 -10.68 -13.13
N GLN A 93 5.80 -10.49 -12.29
CA GLN A 93 4.40 -10.54 -12.69
C GLN A 93 3.77 -9.15 -12.72
N PRO A 94 3.55 -8.54 -13.89
CA PRO A 94 2.82 -7.28 -14.00
C PRO A 94 1.36 -7.47 -13.55
N GLY A 95 0.70 -6.37 -13.27
CA GLY A 95 -0.68 -6.36 -12.84
C GLY A 95 -0.89 -5.73 -11.48
N HIS A 96 -2.11 -5.90 -10.96
CA HIS A 96 -2.49 -5.39 -9.65
C HIS A 96 -2.37 -6.47 -8.58
N TRP A 97 -1.69 -6.15 -7.49
CA TRP A 97 -1.56 -6.96 -6.30
C TRP A 97 -2.53 -6.45 -5.25
N ASP A 98 -3.76 -6.93 -5.32
CA ASP A 98 -4.80 -6.67 -4.33
C ASP A 98 -4.57 -7.49 -3.04
N LYS A 99 -5.45 -7.29 -2.06
CA LYS A 99 -5.39 -8.01 -0.79
C LYS A 99 -5.37 -9.53 -0.98
N ALA A 100 -6.27 -10.09 -1.81
CA ALA A 100 -6.43 -11.53 -1.97
C ALA A 100 -5.19 -12.16 -2.62
N ARG A 101 -4.63 -11.50 -3.63
CA ARG A 101 -3.43 -11.97 -4.33
C ARG A 101 -2.20 -11.91 -3.42
N LEU A 102 -2.05 -10.84 -2.62
CA LEU A 102 -0.98 -10.73 -1.63
C LEU A 102 -1.12 -11.78 -0.51
N GLU A 103 -2.32 -12.05 -0.02
CA GLU A 103 -2.58 -13.08 0.99
C GLU A 103 -2.24 -14.47 0.44
N THR A 104 -2.63 -14.78 -0.79
CA THR A 104 -2.28 -16.06 -1.43
C THR A 104 -0.77 -16.24 -1.52
N LEU A 105 -0.05 -15.22 -2.01
CA LEU A 105 1.41 -15.24 -2.09
C LEU A 105 2.06 -15.39 -0.71
N ALA A 106 1.55 -14.64 0.27
CA ALA A 106 2.02 -14.66 1.64
C ALA A 106 1.85 -16.04 2.30
N GLN A 107 0.74 -16.74 2.03
CA GLN A 107 0.52 -18.11 2.50
C GLN A 107 1.50 -19.10 1.88
N VAL A 108 1.71 -19.05 0.57
CA VAL A 108 2.65 -19.92 -0.16
C VAL A 108 4.06 -19.80 0.38
N HIS A 109 4.51 -18.57 0.64
CA HIS A 109 5.86 -18.29 1.12
C HIS A 109 5.97 -18.19 2.64
N GLN A 110 4.88 -18.39 3.39
CA GLN A 110 4.82 -18.28 4.85
C GLN A 110 5.38 -16.94 5.38
N VAL A 111 5.07 -15.83 4.72
CA VAL A 111 5.45 -14.47 5.11
C VAL A 111 4.25 -13.68 5.58
N CYS A 112 4.47 -12.66 6.43
CA CYS A 112 3.39 -11.78 6.87
C CYS A 112 2.81 -11.00 5.68
N PRO A 113 1.49 -11.09 5.38
CA PRO A 113 0.89 -10.41 4.22
C PRO A 113 0.94 -8.89 4.35
N PHE A 114 0.85 -8.35 5.55
CA PHE A 114 0.97 -6.92 5.79
C PHE A 114 2.40 -6.42 5.50
N GLU A 115 3.42 -7.03 6.11
CA GLU A 115 4.81 -6.65 5.88
C GLU A 115 5.21 -6.88 4.41
N LEU A 116 4.75 -7.97 3.79
CA LEU A 116 4.94 -8.23 2.36
C LEU A 116 4.39 -7.07 1.51
N SER A 117 3.20 -6.55 1.82
CA SER A 117 2.64 -5.42 1.09
C SER A 117 3.49 -4.15 1.19
N LEU A 118 4.10 -3.93 2.36
CA LEU A 118 4.98 -2.78 2.61
C LEU A 118 6.33 -2.92 1.90
N ASP A 119 6.89 -4.13 1.86
CA ASP A 119 8.15 -4.38 1.15
C ASP A 119 7.94 -4.40 -0.37
N ALA A 120 6.85 -5.03 -0.84
CA ALA A 120 6.44 -5.07 -2.24
C ALA A 120 6.14 -3.67 -2.82
N ALA A 121 5.75 -2.71 -1.99
CA ALA A 121 5.55 -1.32 -2.41
C ALA A 121 6.81 -0.71 -3.06
N ARG A 122 8.00 -1.25 -2.79
CA ARG A 122 9.25 -0.82 -3.44
C ARG A 122 9.36 -1.32 -4.88
N GLU A 123 8.71 -2.44 -5.21
CA GLU A 123 8.81 -3.14 -6.50
C GLU A 123 7.73 -2.71 -7.52
N VAL A 124 6.78 -1.87 -7.12
CA VAL A 124 5.64 -1.48 -7.95
C VAL A 124 5.66 0.00 -8.34
N ASP A 125 4.93 0.35 -9.38
CA ASP A 125 4.86 1.69 -9.94
C ASP A 125 3.73 2.52 -9.29
N VAL A 126 2.64 1.86 -8.86
CA VAL A 126 1.47 2.50 -8.23
C VAL A 126 1.13 1.83 -6.91
N ILE A 127 0.94 2.65 -5.89
CA ILE A 127 0.55 2.21 -4.54
C ILE A 127 -0.79 2.85 -4.19
N VAL A 128 -1.81 2.02 -3.97
CA VAL A 128 -3.12 2.44 -3.46
C VAL A 128 -3.13 2.22 -1.95
N CYS A 129 -3.44 3.26 -1.17
CA CYS A 129 -3.45 3.14 0.29
C CYS A 129 -4.31 4.21 0.97
N ASP A 130 -4.49 4.09 2.29
CA ASP A 130 -5.15 5.10 3.11
C ASP A 130 -4.25 6.33 3.34
N TYR A 131 -4.85 7.47 3.61
CA TYR A 131 -4.19 8.73 3.94
C TYR A 131 -3.15 8.59 5.06
N ASN A 132 -3.41 7.70 6.03
CA ASN A 132 -2.52 7.47 7.16
C ASN A 132 -1.10 7.09 6.73
N TYR A 133 -0.96 6.39 5.60
CA TYR A 133 0.34 5.95 5.10
C TYR A 133 1.23 7.10 4.58
N LEU A 134 0.65 8.28 4.36
CA LEU A 134 1.41 9.48 4.03
C LEU A 134 1.46 10.48 5.19
N PHE A 135 0.33 10.70 5.86
CA PHE A 135 0.16 11.85 6.75
C PHE A 135 0.29 11.51 8.24
N SER A 136 -0.02 10.28 8.68
CA SER A 136 0.02 9.93 10.09
C SER A 136 1.45 9.78 10.61
N PRO A 137 1.83 10.45 11.71
CA PRO A 137 3.16 10.32 12.31
C PRO A 137 3.53 8.88 12.68
N SER A 138 2.55 8.07 13.09
CA SER A 138 2.75 6.68 13.55
C SER A 138 2.76 5.65 12.43
N THR A 139 2.02 5.90 11.33
CA THR A 139 1.75 4.90 10.29
C THR A 139 2.43 5.23 8.95
N ARG A 140 2.95 6.44 8.81
CA ARG A 140 3.60 6.93 7.59
C ARG A 140 4.66 5.96 7.06
N LEU A 141 4.69 5.78 5.75
CA LEU A 141 5.68 4.95 5.06
C LEU A 141 7.08 5.63 5.10
N LYS A 142 7.75 5.55 6.25
CA LYS A 142 9.07 6.18 6.49
C LYS A 142 10.10 5.80 5.43
N ARG A 143 10.07 4.54 4.97
CA ARG A 143 10.95 4.00 3.92
C ARG A 143 10.91 4.77 2.59
N PHE A 144 9.84 5.51 2.33
CA PHE A 144 9.69 6.36 1.13
C PHE A 144 9.89 7.84 1.43
N PHE A 145 9.36 8.32 2.56
CA PHE A 145 9.25 9.75 2.82
C PHE A 145 10.31 10.29 3.77
N GLU A 146 11.03 9.42 4.47
CA GLU A 146 12.12 9.82 5.38
C GLU A 146 13.48 9.25 4.96
N GLU A 147 13.54 7.94 4.67
CA GLU A 147 14.80 7.23 4.41
C GLU A 147 15.28 7.41 2.97
N ARG A 148 14.33 7.46 2.02
CA ARG A 148 14.61 7.59 0.59
C ARG A 148 13.97 8.86 0.03
N ARG A 149 14.78 9.77 -0.45
CA ARG A 149 14.32 10.99 -1.14
C ARG A 149 14.00 10.69 -2.61
N GLY A 150 12.94 9.91 -2.84
CA GLY A 150 12.42 9.66 -4.18
C GLY A 150 11.50 10.78 -4.66
N ARG A 151 11.24 10.83 -5.95
CA ARG A 151 10.25 11.73 -6.56
C ARG A 151 8.97 10.98 -6.78
N TYR A 152 7.91 11.37 -6.08
CA TYR A 152 6.63 10.68 -6.09
C TYR A 152 5.51 11.62 -6.51
N SER A 153 4.58 11.13 -7.33
CA SER A 153 3.27 11.77 -7.54
C SER A 153 2.29 11.27 -6.50
N VAL A 154 1.53 12.18 -5.91
CA VAL A 154 0.51 11.85 -4.93
C VAL A 154 -0.84 12.28 -5.48
N LEU A 155 -1.76 11.33 -5.65
CA LEU A 155 -3.15 11.55 -6.03
C LEU A 155 -4.02 11.40 -4.79
N LEU A 156 -4.78 12.42 -4.48
CA LEU A 156 -5.66 12.48 -3.31
C LEU A 156 -7.12 12.37 -3.76
N ASP A 157 -7.76 11.26 -3.44
CA ASP A 157 -9.19 11.07 -3.69
C ASP A 157 -10.01 11.63 -2.54
N GLU A 158 -11.10 12.34 -2.85
CA GLU A 158 -12.00 12.93 -1.85
C GLU A 158 -11.25 13.82 -0.83
N LEU A 159 -10.46 14.77 -1.32
CA LEU A 159 -9.55 15.63 -0.54
C LEU A 159 -10.25 16.35 0.64
N HIS A 160 -11.57 16.61 0.54
CA HIS A 160 -12.34 17.23 1.62
C HIS A 160 -12.30 16.44 2.94
N ASN A 161 -12.08 15.11 2.88
CA ASN A 161 -11.94 14.29 4.08
C ASN A 161 -10.58 14.50 4.79
N LEU A 162 -9.61 15.17 4.16
CA LEU A 162 -8.27 15.30 4.74
C LEU A 162 -8.24 16.18 6.00
N VAL A 163 -9.14 17.16 6.09
CA VAL A 163 -9.21 18.06 7.26
C VAL A 163 -9.61 17.26 8.50
N ASP A 164 -10.72 16.52 8.44
CA ASP A 164 -11.22 15.72 9.56
C ASP A 164 -10.21 14.62 9.93
N ARG A 165 -9.66 13.96 8.92
CA ARG A 165 -8.63 12.91 9.12
C ARG A 165 -7.34 13.49 9.71
N GLY A 166 -6.96 14.70 9.33
CA GLY A 166 -5.81 15.40 9.92
C GLY A 166 -6.04 15.70 11.40
N GLN A 167 -7.23 16.16 11.77
CA GLN A 167 -7.56 16.36 13.17
C GLN A 167 -7.45 15.06 13.96
N ASP A 168 -8.03 13.95 13.47
CA ASP A 168 -7.92 12.63 14.13
C ASP A 168 -6.48 12.15 14.28
N MET A 169 -5.63 12.33 13.24
CA MET A 169 -4.24 11.87 13.24
C MET A 169 -3.35 12.62 14.23
N PHE A 170 -3.67 13.89 14.51
CA PHE A 170 -2.86 14.78 15.37
C PHE A 170 -3.54 15.12 16.69
N SER A 171 -4.70 14.52 17.00
CA SER A 171 -5.38 14.66 18.28
C SER A 171 -4.96 13.55 19.25
N ALA A 172 -4.89 13.88 20.53
CA ALA A 172 -4.66 12.93 21.60
C ALA A 172 -5.76 13.10 22.67
N GLU A 173 -6.34 12.00 23.14
CA GLU A 173 -7.29 12.00 24.23
C GLU A 173 -6.62 11.47 25.49
N VAL A 174 -6.70 12.22 26.59
CA VAL A 174 -6.23 11.79 27.91
C VAL A 174 -7.43 11.39 28.74
N GLN A 175 -7.59 10.09 29.00
CA GLN A 175 -8.61 9.60 29.92
C GLN A 175 -8.06 9.57 31.34
N LYS A 176 -8.79 10.19 32.28
CA LYS A 176 -8.47 10.09 33.71
C LYS A 176 -8.87 8.66 34.15
N LEU A 177 -7.88 7.87 34.53
CA LEU A 177 -8.14 6.60 35.23
C LEU A 177 -8.87 6.92 36.55
N GLN A 178 -10.06 6.39 36.72
CA GLN A 178 -10.81 6.46 37.99
C GLN A 178 -10.31 5.39 38.93
#